data_71c82561ae7c10971058f513c4ac3741
#
_entry.id   71c82561ae7c10971058f513c4ac3741
#
_cell.length_a   1.000
_cell.length_b   1.000
_cell.length_c   1.000
_cell.angle_alpha   90.00
_cell.angle_beta   90.00
_cell.angle_gamma   90.00
#
_symmetry.space_group_name_H-M   'P 1'
#
loop_
_entity.id
_entity.type
_entity.pdbx_description
1 polymer ?
#
loop_
_entity_poly.entity_id
_entity_poly.type
_entity_poly.pdbx_seq_one_letter_code
_entity_poly.pdbx_strand_id
1 'polypeptide(L)'
;MLELYHHGSSACAAKVRFALEEKCLPWNGHVVDILRGEQFNPDFIAVNPKAVVPVLIHDGFVVPESTVICEYVEDAFRDHPIYPASPRGRAQARVWTKAVDEELHPACSAITYVVSHRHTILRNGVGSFEDFLKQGGTEGASARRVKWEWIQHGIDAPGAADKIRLYDAYLHKMEDALRGADWLVENRFSIADIAMAPYANRLSALSMEGLWSHGRLPRVEAWFDRLRARPTFEPAFVKWMPPELAKEMSENGVRSWPQICALLQIAPR
;
A
#
# COMPACT_ATOMS: atom_id res chain seq x y z
N MET A 1 -10.38 -7.31 22.60
CA MET A 1 -9.44 -8.07 21.74
C MET A 1 -9.44 -7.45 20.37
N LEU A 2 -8.28 -7.27 19.73
CA LEU A 2 -8.18 -6.73 18.37
C LEU A 2 -8.10 -7.88 17.35
N GLU A 3 -8.96 -7.83 16.35
CA GLU A 3 -9.00 -8.76 15.23
C GLU A 3 -8.85 -7.98 13.92
N LEU A 4 -7.89 -8.36 13.08
CA LEU A 4 -7.62 -7.66 11.82
C LEU A 4 -7.88 -8.59 10.63
N TYR A 5 -8.84 -8.23 9.81
CA TYR A 5 -9.04 -8.84 8.50
C TYR A 5 -8.10 -8.17 7.49
N HIS A 6 -7.22 -8.96 6.88
CA HIS A 6 -6.15 -8.41 6.05
C HIS A 6 -5.68 -9.38 4.96
N HIS A 7 -4.87 -8.86 4.03
CA HIS A 7 -4.12 -9.68 3.05
C HIS A 7 -2.66 -9.24 3.00
N GLY A 8 -1.76 -10.19 2.77
CA GLY A 8 -0.32 -9.94 2.74
C GLY A 8 0.10 -8.86 1.74
N SER A 9 -0.45 -8.91 0.53
CA SER A 9 -0.14 -7.92 -0.52
C SER A 9 -0.91 -6.61 -0.43
N SER A 10 -1.82 -6.43 0.54
CA SER A 10 -2.56 -5.16 0.67
C SER A 10 -1.70 -4.08 1.33
N ALA A 11 -1.41 -2.99 0.62
CA ALA A 11 -0.69 -1.84 1.17
C ALA A 11 -1.46 -1.19 2.31
N CYS A 12 -2.80 -1.07 2.20
CA CYS A 12 -3.64 -0.55 3.26
C CYS A 12 -3.61 -1.43 4.51
N ALA A 13 -3.64 -2.75 4.35
CA ALA A 13 -3.52 -3.67 5.48
C ALA A 13 -2.13 -3.63 6.12
N ALA A 14 -1.08 -3.49 5.31
CA ALA A 14 0.29 -3.32 5.82
C ALA A 14 0.44 -2.04 6.65
N LYS A 15 -0.21 -0.92 6.27
CA LYS A 15 -0.29 0.31 7.06
C LYS A 15 -0.83 0.03 8.48
N VAL A 16 -1.94 -0.70 8.56
CA VAL A 16 -2.57 -1.02 9.84
C VAL A 16 -1.71 -1.98 10.66
N ARG A 17 -1.18 -3.06 10.05
CA ARG A 17 -0.25 -3.96 10.73
C ARG A 17 0.93 -3.19 11.33
N PHE A 18 1.53 -2.30 10.54
CA PHE A 18 2.66 -1.50 10.99
C PHE A 18 2.30 -0.59 12.17
N ALA A 19 1.13 0.06 12.14
CA ALA A 19 0.63 0.85 13.24
C ALA A 19 0.41 0.02 14.52
N LEU A 20 -0.17 -1.18 14.39
CA LEU A 20 -0.39 -2.09 15.51
C LEU A 20 0.93 -2.58 16.13
N GLU A 21 1.90 -2.96 15.30
CA GLU A 21 3.24 -3.37 15.76
C GLU A 21 3.99 -2.22 16.45
N GLU A 22 3.95 -1.00 15.89
CA GLU A 22 4.59 0.19 16.50
C GLU A 22 3.96 0.58 17.83
N LYS A 23 2.69 0.29 18.00
CA LYS A 23 1.98 0.50 19.28
C LYS A 23 2.10 -0.69 20.23
N CYS A 24 2.84 -1.73 19.86
CA CYS A 24 2.97 -2.98 20.62
C CYS A 24 1.63 -3.59 21.02
N LEU A 25 0.61 -3.47 20.16
CA LEU A 25 -0.74 -3.98 20.43
C LEU A 25 -0.84 -5.44 19.96
N PRO A 26 -1.25 -6.37 20.82
CA PRO A 26 -1.54 -7.75 20.42
C PRO A 26 -2.82 -7.78 19.58
N TRP A 27 -2.79 -8.52 18.47
CA TRP A 27 -3.93 -8.68 17.56
C TRP A 27 -3.95 -10.06 16.92
N ASN A 28 -5.16 -10.51 16.53
CA ASN A 28 -5.37 -11.73 15.79
C ASN A 28 -5.61 -11.42 14.31
N GLY A 29 -4.89 -12.11 13.42
CA GLY A 29 -5.00 -11.92 11.98
C GLY A 29 -5.99 -12.88 11.34
N HIS A 30 -6.90 -12.36 10.51
CA HIS A 30 -7.79 -13.12 9.63
C HIS A 30 -7.41 -12.82 8.19
N VAL A 31 -6.74 -13.78 7.53
CA VAL A 31 -6.31 -13.60 6.13
C VAL A 31 -7.52 -13.74 5.22
N VAL A 32 -7.70 -12.77 4.33
CA VAL A 32 -8.72 -12.75 3.27
C VAL A 32 -7.99 -12.74 1.92
N ASP A 33 -8.07 -13.82 1.14
CA ASP A 33 -7.39 -13.90 -0.16
C ASP A 33 -8.11 -13.07 -1.22
N ILE A 34 -7.68 -11.81 -1.34
CA ILE A 34 -8.25 -10.86 -2.29
C ILE A 34 -7.93 -11.18 -3.75
N LEU A 35 -6.93 -12.03 -4.01
CA LEU A 35 -6.58 -12.46 -5.38
C LEU A 35 -7.46 -13.61 -5.85
N ARG A 36 -8.09 -14.32 -4.92
CA ARG A 36 -9.09 -15.37 -5.19
C ARG A 36 -10.53 -14.92 -4.99
N GLY A 37 -10.74 -13.66 -4.59
CA GLY A 37 -12.08 -13.10 -4.45
C GLY A 37 -12.77 -13.40 -3.12
N GLU A 38 -12.05 -13.86 -2.08
CA GLU A 38 -12.65 -14.17 -0.76
C GLU A 38 -13.31 -12.95 -0.11
N GLN A 39 -12.89 -11.72 -0.45
CA GLN A 39 -13.51 -10.49 0.03
C GLN A 39 -14.98 -10.35 -0.44
N PHE A 40 -15.42 -11.15 -1.41
CA PHE A 40 -16.79 -11.16 -1.90
C PHE A 40 -17.66 -12.26 -1.25
N ASN A 41 -17.10 -13.05 -0.34
CA ASN A 41 -17.88 -14.02 0.41
C ASN A 41 -18.91 -13.31 1.31
N PRO A 42 -20.14 -13.82 1.42
CA PRO A 42 -21.22 -13.22 2.22
C PRO A 42 -20.80 -12.90 3.66
N ASP A 43 -20.03 -13.78 4.29
CA ASP A 43 -19.57 -13.57 5.67
C ASP A 43 -18.65 -12.38 5.80
N PHE A 44 -17.74 -12.16 4.83
CA PHE A 44 -16.89 -10.97 4.85
C PHE A 44 -17.65 -9.70 4.43
N ILE A 45 -18.60 -9.79 3.50
CA ILE A 45 -19.48 -8.66 3.12
C ILE A 45 -20.32 -8.21 4.33
N ALA A 46 -20.74 -9.14 5.20
CA ALA A 46 -21.43 -8.79 6.44
C ALA A 46 -20.56 -7.96 7.40
N VAL A 47 -19.23 -8.20 7.41
CA VAL A 47 -18.24 -7.43 8.17
C VAL A 47 -17.94 -6.10 7.50
N ASN A 48 -17.70 -6.11 6.18
CA ASN A 48 -17.43 -4.91 5.39
C ASN A 48 -18.15 -4.92 4.04
N PRO A 49 -19.27 -4.21 3.92
CA PRO A 49 -20.03 -4.14 2.67
C PRO A 49 -19.24 -3.59 1.47
N LYS A 50 -18.13 -2.88 1.70
CA LYS A 50 -17.24 -2.42 0.62
C LYS A 50 -16.38 -3.55 0.04
N ALA A 51 -16.37 -4.74 0.65
CA ALA A 51 -15.59 -5.90 0.22
C ALA A 51 -14.09 -5.57 0.02
N VAL A 52 -13.49 -4.82 0.95
CA VAL A 52 -12.08 -4.44 0.93
C VAL A 52 -11.42 -4.67 2.30
N VAL A 53 -10.13 -4.96 2.28
CA VAL A 53 -9.28 -5.05 3.47
C VAL A 53 -8.36 -3.82 3.56
N PRO A 54 -7.99 -3.37 4.80
CA PRO A 54 -8.23 -4.00 6.10
C PRO A 54 -9.58 -3.63 6.72
N VAL A 55 -10.00 -4.45 7.68
CA VAL A 55 -11.03 -4.12 8.66
C VAL A 55 -10.50 -4.52 10.04
N LEU A 56 -10.62 -3.64 11.02
CA LEU A 56 -10.32 -3.95 12.41
C LEU A 56 -11.64 -4.19 13.17
N ILE A 57 -11.66 -5.22 13.99
CA ILE A 57 -12.72 -5.42 14.99
C ILE A 57 -12.10 -5.31 16.38
N HIS A 58 -12.66 -4.45 17.23
CA HIS A 58 -12.28 -4.30 18.61
C HIS A 58 -13.48 -4.60 19.52
N ASP A 59 -13.44 -5.75 20.20
CA ASP A 59 -14.52 -6.20 21.09
C ASP A 59 -15.92 -6.12 20.43
N GLY A 60 -16.00 -6.56 19.15
CA GLY A 60 -17.23 -6.53 18.36
C GLY A 60 -17.53 -5.23 17.63
N PHE A 61 -16.80 -4.15 17.90
CA PHE A 61 -16.92 -2.89 17.16
C PHE A 61 -16.09 -2.91 15.89
N VAL A 62 -16.74 -2.75 14.74
CA VAL A 62 -16.11 -2.81 13.41
C VAL A 62 -15.61 -1.44 12.99
N VAL A 63 -14.33 -1.35 12.66
CA VAL A 63 -13.66 -0.13 12.16
C VAL A 63 -13.11 -0.40 10.76
N PRO A 64 -13.72 0.11 9.69
CA PRO A 64 -13.18 0.07 8.35
C PRO A 64 -12.24 1.26 8.10
N GLU A 65 -11.59 1.29 6.90
CA GLU A 65 -10.69 2.33 6.40
C GLU A 65 -9.36 2.40 7.16
N SER A 66 -8.28 2.11 6.45
CA SER A 66 -6.96 1.90 7.06
C SER A 66 -6.43 3.12 7.84
N THR A 67 -6.68 4.34 7.36
CA THR A 67 -6.28 5.56 8.08
C THR A 67 -7.15 5.79 9.31
N VAL A 68 -8.47 5.55 9.20
CA VAL A 68 -9.40 5.61 10.34
C VAL A 68 -9.03 4.58 11.41
N ILE A 69 -8.66 3.36 11.00
CA ILE A 69 -8.17 2.33 11.93
C ILE A 69 -6.92 2.82 12.67
N CYS A 70 -5.95 3.43 11.98
CA CYS A 70 -4.75 3.97 12.62
C CYS A 70 -5.07 5.10 13.61
N GLU A 71 -6.01 5.99 13.27
CA GLU A 71 -6.49 7.04 14.20
C GLU A 71 -7.23 6.43 15.39
N TYR A 72 -8.09 5.44 15.15
CA TYR A 72 -8.81 4.75 16.20
C TYR A 72 -7.87 4.09 17.23
N VAL A 73 -6.86 3.34 16.77
CA VAL A 73 -5.91 2.70 17.70
C VAL A 73 -5.03 3.72 18.41
N GLU A 74 -4.75 4.88 17.83
CA GLU A 74 -4.07 5.97 18.51
C GLU A 74 -4.91 6.55 19.66
N ASP A 75 -6.19 6.76 19.42
CA ASP A 75 -7.09 7.36 20.42
C ASP A 75 -7.50 6.35 21.50
N ALA A 76 -7.73 5.09 21.12
CA ALA A 76 -8.12 4.02 22.05
C ALA A 76 -6.96 3.52 22.94
N PHE A 77 -5.74 3.55 22.43
CA PHE A 77 -4.55 3.04 23.11
C PHE A 77 -3.47 4.12 23.14
N ARG A 78 -3.34 4.81 24.27
CA ARG A 78 -2.50 6.00 24.38
C ARG A 78 -1.00 5.72 24.53
N ASP A 79 -0.65 4.48 24.84
CA ASP A 79 0.75 4.06 24.93
C ASP A 79 1.37 3.98 23.52
N HIS A 80 2.69 4.23 23.45
CA HIS A 80 3.44 4.24 22.18
C HIS A 80 2.78 5.10 21.09
N PRO A 81 2.66 6.43 21.29
CA PRO A 81 1.96 7.31 20.36
C PRO A 81 2.65 7.35 18.99
N ILE A 82 1.86 7.15 17.95
CA ILE A 82 2.30 7.23 16.56
C ILE A 82 1.99 8.58 15.90
N TYR A 83 1.24 9.46 16.56
CA TYR A 83 1.02 10.82 16.11
C TYR A 83 2.00 11.80 16.78
N PRO A 84 2.40 12.89 16.08
CA PRO A 84 3.13 13.99 16.71
C PRO A 84 2.37 14.60 17.89
N ALA A 85 3.10 15.08 18.89
CA ALA A 85 2.48 15.69 20.07
C ALA A 85 1.88 17.08 19.77
N SER A 86 2.53 17.84 18.87
CA SER A 86 2.12 19.21 18.54
C SER A 86 0.88 19.22 17.63
N PRO A 87 -0.05 20.17 17.79
CA PRO A 87 -1.16 20.33 16.85
C PRO A 87 -0.70 20.58 15.40
N ARG A 88 0.42 21.29 15.23
CA ARG A 88 1.02 21.53 13.91
C ARG A 88 1.53 20.25 13.29
N GLY A 89 2.28 19.43 14.02
CA GLY A 89 2.77 18.14 13.56
C GLY A 89 1.63 17.18 13.24
N ARG A 90 0.58 17.15 14.06
CA ARG A 90 -0.64 16.35 13.79
C ARG A 90 -1.33 16.78 12.49
N ALA A 91 -1.41 18.08 12.22
CA ALA A 91 -1.97 18.59 10.97
C ALA A 91 -1.09 18.18 9.78
N GLN A 92 0.23 18.34 9.87
CA GLN A 92 1.16 17.91 8.82
C GLN A 92 1.08 16.41 8.54
N ALA A 93 1.02 15.59 9.60
CA ALA A 93 0.87 14.14 9.46
C ALA A 93 -0.44 13.76 8.74
N ARG A 94 -1.56 14.44 9.05
CA ARG A 94 -2.84 14.24 8.36
C ARG A 94 -2.82 14.65 6.89
N VAL A 95 -2.03 15.65 6.51
CA VAL A 95 -1.83 15.97 5.09
C VAL A 95 -1.19 14.80 4.36
N TRP A 96 -0.20 14.12 4.97
CA TRP A 96 0.40 12.92 4.37
C TRP A 96 -0.59 11.75 4.29
N THR A 97 -1.32 11.46 5.37
CA THR A 97 -2.29 10.33 5.35
C THR A 97 -3.42 10.57 4.36
N LYS A 98 -3.91 11.82 4.25
CA LYS A 98 -4.92 12.20 3.26
C LYS A 98 -4.40 12.03 1.84
N ALA A 99 -3.20 12.51 1.55
CA ALA A 99 -2.57 12.36 0.23
C ALA A 99 -2.37 10.88 -0.14
N VAL A 100 -2.03 10.05 0.85
CA VAL A 100 -1.96 8.59 0.66
C VAL A 100 -3.32 8.03 0.24
N ASP A 101 -4.38 8.35 0.94
CA ASP A 101 -5.70 7.77 0.69
C ASP A 101 -6.30 8.23 -0.64
N GLU A 102 -6.16 9.52 -0.98
CA GLU A 102 -6.82 10.12 -2.15
C GLU A 102 -6.01 9.97 -3.45
N GLU A 103 -4.68 9.95 -3.37
CA GLU A 103 -3.84 10.01 -4.56
C GLU A 103 -2.87 8.81 -4.67
N LEU A 104 -2.06 8.56 -3.63
CA LEU A 104 -1.00 7.57 -3.73
C LEU A 104 -1.52 6.13 -3.72
N HIS A 105 -2.58 5.83 -2.95
CA HIS A 105 -3.17 4.50 -2.95
C HIS A 105 -3.78 4.12 -4.31
N PRO A 106 -4.57 4.97 -4.99
CA PRO A 106 -4.99 4.71 -6.37
C PRO A 106 -3.81 4.54 -7.34
N ALA A 107 -2.72 5.31 -7.18
CA ALA A 107 -1.53 5.16 -8.02
C ALA A 107 -0.80 3.83 -7.74
N CYS A 108 -0.72 3.43 -6.46
CA CYS A 108 -0.16 2.14 -6.06
C CYS A 108 -0.98 0.96 -6.59
N SER A 109 -2.30 1.08 -6.56
CA SER A 109 -3.18 0.09 -7.19
C SER A 109 -2.87 -0.03 -8.68
N ALA A 110 -2.81 1.09 -9.40
CA ALA A 110 -2.49 1.09 -10.83
C ALA A 110 -1.15 0.38 -11.10
N ILE A 111 -0.04 0.83 -10.48
CA ILE A 111 1.29 0.22 -10.74
C ILE A 111 1.32 -1.26 -10.38
N THR A 112 0.64 -1.67 -9.31
CA THR A 112 0.56 -3.07 -8.90
C THR A 112 -0.16 -3.93 -9.94
N TYR A 113 -1.28 -3.44 -10.47
CA TYR A 113 -2.05 -4.15 -11.49
C TYR A 113 -1.32 -4.18 -12.83
N VAL A 114 -0.84 -3.04 -13.32
CA VAL A 114 -0.21 -2.98 -14.65
C VAL A 114 1.10 -3.75 -14.72
N VAL A 115 1.82 -3.87 -13.61
CA VAL A 115 3.12 -4.54 -13.55
C VAL A 115 2.99 -6.01 -13.17
N SER A 116 2.19 -6.37 -12.17
CA SER A 116 2.24 -7.71 -11.59
C SER A 116 0.89 -8.42 -11.54
N HIS A 117 -0.10 -7.92 -10.81
CA HIS A 117 -1.33 -8.66 -10.50
C HIS A 117 -2.13 -9.07 -11.75
N ARG A 118 -2.01 -8.34 -12.87
CA ARG A 118 -2.59 -8.73 -14.15
C ARG A 118 -2.23 -10.16 -14.56
N HIS A 119 -0.98 -10.55 -14.35
CA HIS A 119 -0.49 -11.86 -14.76
C HIS A 119 -1.14 -12.99 -13.93
N THR A 120 -1.28 -12.78 -12.63
CA THR A 120 -1.97 -13.73 -11.74
C THR A 120 -3.44 -13.84 -12.10
N ILE A 121 -4.13 -12.71 -12.32
CA ILE A 121 -5.56 -12.68 -12.65
C ILE A 121 -5.84 -13.39 -13.97
N LEU A 122 -5.07 -13.09 -15.02
CA LEU A 122 -5.23 -13.73 -16.32
C LEU A 122 -4.94 -15.23 -16.26
N ARG A 123 -3.90 -15.64 -15.51
CA ARG A 123 -3.56 -17.05 -15.28
C ARG A 123 -4.66 -17.79 -14.52
N ASN A 124 -5.39 -17.13 -13.64
CA ASN A 124 -6.52 -17.70 -12.89
C ASN A 124 -7.81 -17.82 -13.75
N GLY A 125 -7.71 -17.60 -15.06
CA GLY A 125 -8.81 -17.86 -16.01
C GLY A 125 -9.79 -16.71 -16.21
N VAL A 126 -9.46 -15.49 -15.75
CA VAL A 126 -10.27 -14.29 -16.03
C VAL A 126 -9.94 -13.79 -17.44
N GLY A 127 -10.68 -14.30 -18.43
CA GLY A 127 -10.42 -14.04 -19.83
C GLY A 127 -11.20 -12.87 -20.43
N SER A 128 -12.26 -12.40 -19.76
CA SER A 128 -13.14 -11.34 -20.25
C SER A 128 -13.51 -10.34 -19.16
N PHE A 129 -13.99 -9.16 -19.57
CA PHE A 129 -14.54 -8.18 -18.65
C PHE A 129 -15.77 -8.72 -17.88
N GLU A 130 -16.57 -9.55 -18.54
CA GLU A 130 -17.72 -10.19 -17.91
C GLU A 130 -17.28 -11.16 -16.80
N ASP A 131 -16.24 -11.95 -17.02
CA ASP A 131 -15.69 -12.84 -16.01
C ASP A 131 -15.09 -12.04 -14.83
N PHE A 132 -14.42 -10.92 -15.14
CA PHE A 132 -13.94 -10.00 -14.10
C PHE A 132 -15.08 -9.39 -13.29
N LEU A 133 -16.22 -9.07 -13.92
CA LEU A 133 -17.42 -8.59 -13.22
C LEU A 133 -18.05 -9.66 -12.33
N LYS A 134 -18.05 -10.92 -12.75
CA LYS A 134 -18.62 -12.05 -11.98
C LYS A 134 -17.87 -12.33 -10.68
N GLN A 135 -16.60 -11.93 -10.57
CA GLN A 135 -15.85 -12.06 -9.32
C GLN A 135 -16.44 -11.22 -8.17
N GLY A 136 -17.41 -10.34 -8.45
CA GLY A 136 -18.01 -9.46 -7.48
C GLY A 136 -17.27 -8.13 -7.36
N GLY A 137 -17.76 -7.26 -6.48
CA GLY A 137 -17.16 -5.96 -6.17
C GLY A 137 -18.22 -4.89 -5.98
N THR A 138 -17.95 -3.98 -5.05
CA THR A 138 -18.82 -2.83 -4.75
C THR A 138 -18.42 -1.58 -5.53
N GLU A 139 -17.27 -1.61 -6.21
CA GLU A 139 -16.84 -0.53 -7.11
C GLU A 139 -17.82 -0.42 -8.28
N GLY A 140 -18.15 0.81 -8.66
CA GLY A 140 -19.00 1.06 -9.82
C GLY A 140 -18.38 0.49 -11.12
N ALA A 141 -19.22 0.16 -12.09
CA ALA A 141 -18.80 -0.44 -13.36
C ALA A 141 -17.68 0.36 -14.06
N SER A 142 -17.68 1.68 -13.96
CA SER A 142 -16.64 2.56 -14.52
C SER A 142 -15.26 2.31 -13.89
N ALA A 143 -15.16 2.25 -12.56
CA ALA A 143 -13.90 1.97 -11.87
C ALA A 143 -13.37 0.56 -12.19
N ARG A 144 -14.27 -0.41 -12.28
CA ARG A 144 -13.92 -1.78 -12.67
C ARG A 144 -13.48 -1.87 -14.12
N ARG A 145 -14.03 -1.04 -15.03
CA ARG A 145 -13.56 -0.93 -16.41
C ARG A 145 -12.12 -0.43 -16.47
N VAL A 146 -11.78 0.61 -15.71
CA VAL A 146 -10.40 1.13 -15.64
C VAL A 146 -9.44 0.04 -15.14
N LYS A 147 -9.81 -0.71 -14.11
CA LYS A 147 -9.00 -1.83 -13.61
C LYS A 147 -8.81 -2.93 -14.66
N TRP A 148 -9.86 -3.23 -15.43
CA TRP A 148 -9.79 -4.18 -16.53
C TRP A 148 -8.83 -3.73 -17.64
N GLU A 149 -8.85 -2.45 -18.00
CA GLU A 149 -7.86 -1.90 -18.95
C GLU A 149 -6.42 -2.10 -18.45
N TRP A 150 -6.17 -1.88 -17.14
CA TRP A 150 -4.85 -2.17 -16.54
C TRP A 150 -4.47 -3.65 -16.64
N ILE A 151 -5.42 -4.56 -16.44
CA ILE A 151 -5.19 -5.99 -16.58
C ILE A 151 -4.86 -6.35 -18.02
N GLN A 152 -5.59 -5.83 -19.00
CA GLN A 152 -5.40 -6.16 -20.40
C GLN A 152 -4.13 -5.54 -20.98
N HIS A 153 -3.90 -4.27 -20.76
CA HIS A 153 -2.90 -3.48 -21.47
C HIS A 153 -1.64 -3.17 -20.66
N GLY A 154 -1.63 -3.45 -19.34
CA GLY A 154 -0.47 -3.18 -18.50
C GLY A 154 -0.10 -1.70 -18.47
N ILE A 155 1.19 -1.39 -18.64
CA ILE A 155 1.71 -0.02 -18.59
C ILE A 155 1.16 0.85 -19.73
N ASP A 156 0.77 0.25 -20.84
CA ASP A 156 0.19 0.95 -22.00
C ASP A 156 -1.30 1.28 -21.81
N ALA A 157 -1.91 0.87 -20.70
CA ALA A 157 -3.30 1.17 -20.40
C ALA A 157 -3.54 2.68 -20.23
N PRO A 158 -4.73 3.19 -20.62
CA PRO A 158 -5.09 4.59 -20.42
C PRO A 158 -4.93 5.03 -18.95
N GLY A 159 -4.23 6.15 -18.72
CA GLY A 159 -4.00 6.72 -17.40
C GLY A 159 -2.94 6.01 -16.53
N ALA A 160 -2.41 4.86 -16.95
CA ALA A 160 -1.37 4.16 -16.19
C ALA A 160 -0.09 5.01 -16.06
N ALA A 161 0.33 5.63 -17.16
CA ALA A 161 1.50 6.52 -17.18
C ALA A 161 1.39 7.66 -16.17
N ASP A 162 0.22 8.31 -16.06
CA ASP A 162 0.01 9.42 -15.15
C ASP A 162 0.05 8.96 -13.68
N LYS A 163 -0.45 7.77 -13.39
CA LYS A 163 -0.36 7.17 -12.04
C LYS A 163 1.08 6.85 -11.66
N ILE A 164 1.90 6.38 -12.60
CA ILE A 164 3.33 6.10 -12.38
C ILE A 164 4.08 7.41 -12.14
N ARG A 165 3.83 8.46 -12.94
CA ARG A 165 4.42 9.79 -12.73
C ARG A 165 4.01 10.41 -11.40
N LEU A 166 2.74 10.25 -11.00
CA LEU A 166 2.26 10.72 -9.71
C LEU A 166 2.98 10.02 -8.56
N TYR A 167 3.22 8.72 -8.70
CA TYR A 167 3.99 7.96 -7.70
C TYR A 167 5.41 8.51 -7.56
N ASP A 168 6.10 8.72 -8.67
CA ASP A 168 7.44 9.31 -8.70
C ASP A 168 7.45 10.73 -8.10
N ALA A 169 6.44 11.55 -8.39
CA ALA A 169 6.30 12.88 -7.80
C ALA A 169 6.16 12.84 -6.28
N TYR A 170 5.50 11.80 -5.72
CA TYR A 170 5.45 11.62 -4.26
C TYR A 170 6.80 11.25 -3.66
N LEU A 171 7.62 10.46 -4.34
CA LEU A 171 9.00 10.20 -3.90
C LEU A 171 9.83 11.49 -3.86
N HIS A 172 9.66 12.39 -4.82
CA HIS A 172 10.31 13.71 -4.81
C HIS A 172 9.78 14.59 -3.67
N LYS A 173 8.47 14.60 -3.38
CA LYS A 173 7.91 15.31 -2.21
C LYS A 173 8.52 14.80 -0.90
N MET A 174 8.73 13.47 -0.79
CA MET A 174 9.40 12.88 0.36
C MET A 174 10.87 13.32 0.45
N GLU A 175 11.59 13.31 -0.67
CA GLU A 175 12.98 13.76 -0.74
C GLU A 175 13.15 15.19 -0.23
N ASP A 176 12.20 16.07 -0.57
CA ASP A 176 12.18 17.47 -0.10
C ASP A 176 11.80 17.54 1.40
N ALA A 177 10.80 16.79 1.84
CA ALA A 177 10.37 16.79 3.24
C ALA A 177 11.44 16.23 4.20
N LEU A 178 12.28 15.32 3.71
CA LEU A 178 13.38 14.71 4.45
C LEU A 178 14.67 15.57 4.43
N ARG A 179 14.63 16.79 3.91
CA ARG A 179 15.78 17.69 3.91
C ARG A 179 16.16 18.11 5.33
N GLY A 180 17.27 17.57 5.82
CA GLY A 180 17.75 17.81 7.19
C GLY A 180 16.96 17.08 8.27
N ALA A 181 16.20 16.06 7.88
CA ALA A 181 15.39 15.24 8.80
C ALA A 181 15.47 13.75 8.44
N ASP A 182 15.32 12.91 9.44
CA ASP A 182 15.25 11.45 9.29
C ASP A 182 13.84 10.94 8.99
N TRP A 183 12.81 11.73 9.34
CA TRP A 183 11.39 11.38 9.27
C TRP A 183 10.57 12.52 8.68
N LEU A 184 9.41 12.18 8.11
CA LEU A 184 8.59 13.09 7.29
C LEU A 184 8.00 14.27 8.06
N VAL A 185 7.77 14.16 9.36
CA VAL A 185 7.14 15.21 10.17
C VAL A 185 7.92 15.44 11.45
N GLU A 186 8.29 16.70 11.72
CA GLU A 186 8.98 17.15 12.96
C GLU A 186 10.23 16.32 13.31
N ASN A 187 10.89 15.74 12.30
CA ASN A 187 12.03 14.83 12.47
C ASN A 187 11.77 13.71 13.49
N ARG A 188 10.54 13.23 13.56
CA ARG A 188 10.13 12.14 14.45
C ARG A 188 9.30 11.12 13.66
N PHE A 189 9.63 9.83 13.85
CA PHE A 189 8.81 8.74 13.31
C PHE A 189 7.35 8.88 13.74
N SER A 190 6.43 8.82 12.78
CA SER A 190 5.02 9.10 13.01
C SER A 190 4.11 8.36 12.03
N ILE A 191 2.81 8.58 12.18
CA ILE A 191 1.78 8.06 11.26
C ILE A 191 2.03 8.47 9.79
N ALA A 192 2.73 9.58 9.53
CA ALA A 192 3.11 9.97 8.18
C ALA A 192 4.05 8.95 7.56
N ASP A 193 5.06 8.50 8.31
CA ASP A 193 6.00 7.46 7.89
C ASP A 193 5.32 6.10 7.79
N ILE A 194 4.46 5.76 8.76
CA ILE A 194 3.64 4.53 8.75
C ILE A 194 2.75 4.50 7.50
N ALA A 195 2.14 5.63 7.13
CA ALA A 195 1.28 5.70 5.96
C ALA A 195 2.03 5.57 4.64
N MET A 196 3.24 6.13 4.54
CA MET A 196 4.07 6.09 3.33
C MET A 196 4.84 4.77 3.15
N ALA A 197 5.21 4.10 4.25
CA ALA A 197 6.02 2.89 4.24
C ALA A 197 5.48 1.76 3.33
N PRO A 198 4.18 1.41 3.34
CA PRO A 198 3.64 0.36 2.47
C PRO A 198 3.81 0.65 0.98
N TYR A 199 3.86 1.92 0.61
CA TYR A 199 3.96 2.36 -0.78
C TYR A 199 5.42 2.29 -1.26
N ALA A 200 6.39 2.71 -0.45
CA ALA A 200 7.80 2.45 -0.74
C ALA A 200 8.08 0.93 -0.77
N ASN A 201 7.57 0.18 0.20
CA ASN A 201 7.71 -1.28 0.24
C ASN A 201 7.05 -1.97 -0.99
N ARG A 202 5.98 -1.40 -1.56
CA ARG A 202 5.38 -1.89 -2.81
C ARG A 202 6.35 -1.80 -3.98
N LEU A 203 7.03 -0.67 -4.12
CA LEU A 203 8.04 -0.49 -5.17
C LEU A 203 9.22 -1.43 -4.96
N SER A 204 9.67 -1.62 -3.71
CA SER A 204 10.70 -2.60 -3.37
C SER A 204 10.26 -4.03 -3.71
N ALA A 205 9.03 -4.43 -3.36
CA ALA A 205 8.49 -5.74 -3.73
C ALA A 205 8.39 -5.96 -5.25
N LEU A 206 8.31 -4.89 -6.02
CA LEU A 206 8.36 -4.90 -7.49
C LEU A 206 9.78 -4.76 -8.04
N SER A 207 10.83 -4.79 -7.19
CA SER A 207 12.24 -4.56 -7.60
C SER A 207 12.43 -3.24 -8.36
N MET A 208 11.77 -2.18 -7.88
CA MET A 208 11.80 -0.84 -8.47
C MET A 208 12.51 0.18 -7.57
N GLU A 209 13.44 -0.26 -6.72
CA GLU A 209 14.26 0.62 -5.87
C GLU A 209 15.09 1.62 -6.69
N GLY A 210 15.34 1.36 -7.97
CA GLY A 210 15.96 2.32 -8.90
C GLY A 210 15.22 3.66 -8.97
N LEU A 211 13.98 3.74 -8.47
CA LEU A 211 13.24 5.00 -8.33
C LEU A 211 13.82 5.94 -7.26
N TRP A 212 14.62 5.44 -6.32
CA TRP A 212 15.30 6.27 -5.31
C TRP A 212 16.78 5.97 -5.13
N SER A 213 17.23 4.78 -5.51
CA SER A 213 18.63 4.35 -5.34
C SER A 213 19.58 5.00 -6.34
N HIS A 214 20.86 4.62 -6.22
CA HIS A 214 21.96 5.09 -7.08
C HIS A 214 22.10 6.64 -7.09
N GLY A 215 21.82 7.27 -5.95
CA GLY A 215 21.95 8.71 -5.77
C GLY A 215 20.79 9.55 -6.38
N ARG A 216 19.71 8.89 -6.83
CA ARG A 216 18.56 9.61 -7.39
C ARG A 216 17.79 10.38 -6.31
N LEU A 217 17.39 9.72 -5.23
CA LEU A 217 16.68 10.31 -4.09
C LEU A 217 17.30 9.78 -2.78
N PRO A 218 18.50 10.25 -2.40
CA PRO A 218 19.29 9.64 -1.33
C PRO A 218 18.64 9.74 0.06
N ARG A 219 17.79 10.72 0.31
CA ARG A 219 17.08 10.84 1.58
C ARG A 219 15.94 9.86 1.68
N VAL A 220 15.23 9.60 0.58
CA VAL A 220 14.21 8.54 0.50
C VAL A 220 14.86 7.18 0.68
N GLU A 221 16.01 6.92 0.04
CA GLU A 221 16.79 5.70 0.22
C GLU A 221 17.15 5.49 1.70
N ALA A 222 17.76 6.49 2.33
CA ALA A 222 18.15 6.43 3.74
C ALA A 222 16.93 6.31 4.69
N TRP A 223 15.80 6.95 4.38
CA TRP A 223 14.56 6.82 5.12
C TRP A 223 13.99 5.40 5.02
N PHE A 224 14.00 4.79 3.83
CA PHE A 224 13.50 3.44 3.64
C PHE A 224 14.40 2.40 4.33
N ASP A 225 15.72 2.59 4.32
CA ASP A 225 16.65 1.75 5.07
C ASP A 225 16.41 1.83 6.58
N ARG A 226 16.16 3.04 7.13
CA ARG A 226 15.77 3.20 8.53
C ARG A 226 14.46 2.50 8.87
N LEU A 227 13.48 2.53 7.97
CA LEU A 227 12.23 1.78 8.15
C LEU A 227 12.48 0.27 8.20
N ARG A 228 13.26 -0.26 7.26
CA ARG A 228 13.60 -1.69 7.21
C ARG A 228 14.37 -2.18 8.42
N ALA A 229 15.15 -1.30 9.04
CA ALA A 229 15.89 -1.60 10.26
C ALA A 229 15.03 -1.61 11.54
N ARG A 230 13.77 -1.18 11.47
CA ARG A 230 12.86 -1.23 12.63
C ARG A 230 12.44 -2.68 12.94
N PRO A 231 12.44 -3.10 14.21
CA PRO A 231 12.00 -4.45 14.59
C PRO A 231 10.58 -4.79 14.15
N THR A 232 9.74 -3.76 14.01
CA THR A 232 8.33 -3.84 13.62
C THR A 232 8.13 -4.01 12.10
N PHE A 233 9.17 -3.83 11.29
CA PHE A 233 9.06 -3.93 9.82
C PHE A 233 8.80 -5.37 9.37
N GLU A 234 9.58 -6.33 9.86
CA GLU A 234 9.40 -7.73 9.48
C GLU A 234 7.99 -8.24 9.79
N PRO A 235 7.46 -8.13 11.05
CA PRO A 235 6.12 -8.61 11.36
C PRO A 235 5.00 -7.86 10.64
N ALA A 236 5.20 -6.60 10.25
CA ALA A 236 4.20 -5.83 9.52
C ALA A 236 4.14 -6.13 8.03
N PHE A 237 5.29 -6.35 7.38
CA PHE A 237 5.41 -6.41 5.92
C PHE A 237 5.80 -7.79 5.40
N VAL A 238 6.85 -8.40 5.95
CA VAL A 238 7.48 -9.60 5.39
C VAL A 238 6.71 -10.86 5.78
N LYS A 239 6.43 -11.02 7.06
CA LYS A 239 5.74 -12.20 7.65
C LYS A 239 4.49 -12.64 6.88
N TRP A 240 3.72 -11.69 6.35
CA TRP A 240 2.41 -11.94 5.76
C TRP A 240 2.42 -12.03 4.23
N MET A 241 3.55 -11.69 3.59
CA MET A 241 3.65 -11.78 2.13
C MET A 241 3.94 -13.22 1.72
N PRO A 242 3.03 -13.87 0.95
CA PRO A 242 3.30 -15.21 0.44
C PRO A 242 4.58 -15.23 -0.40
N PRO A 243 5.53 -16.16 -0.15
CA PRO A 243 6.81 -16.17 -0.85
C PRO A 243 6.68 -16.25 -2.39
N GLU A 244 5.75 -17.05 -2.88
CA GLU A 244 5.51 -17.20 -4.33
C GLU A 244 5.00 -15.89 -4.95
N LEU A 245 4.13 -15.17 -4.23
CA LEU A 245 3.63 -13.87 -4.67
C LEU A 245 4.74 -12.82 -4.66
N ALA A 246 5.59 -12.82 -3.62
CA ALA A 246 6.74 -11.91 -3.53
C ALA A 246 7.70 -12.12 -4.71
N LYS A 247 8.02 -13.37 -5.02
CA LYS A 247 8.84 -13.76 -6.17
C LYS A 247 8.23 -13.29 -7.49
N GLU A 248 6.94 -13.58 -7.70
CA GLU A 248 6.23 -13.18 -8.92
C GLU A 248 6.21 -11.66 -9.10
N MET A 249 5.98 -10.91 -8.02
CA MET A 249 5.98 -9.46 -8.05
C MET A 249 7.34 -8.90 -8.44
N SER A 250 8.42 -9.42 -7.86
CA SER A 250 9.80 -9.04 -8.18
C SER A 250 10.14 -9.33 -9.64
N GLU A 251 9.89 -10.54 -10.12
CA GLU A 251 10.16 -10.94 -11.50
C GLU A 251 9.41 -10.08 -12.53
N ASN A 252 8.13 -9.80 -12.28
CA ASN A 252 7.31 -8.97 -13.15
C ASN A 252 7.77 -7.51 -13.12
N GLY A 253 8.21 -7.02 -11.97
CA GLY A 253 8.77 -5.68 -11.81
C GLY A 253 10.06 -5.52 -12.61
N VAL A 254 11.00 -6.48 -12.49
CA VAL A 254 12.24 -6.49 -13.29
C VAL A 254 11.94 -6.45 -14.81
N ARG A 255 10.96 -7.23 -15.27
CA ARG A 255 10.56 -7.23 -16.70
C ARG A 255 9.99 -5.89 -17.15
N SER A 256 9.27 -5.19 -16.27
CA SER A 256 8.62 -3.91 -16.57
C SER A 256 9.53 -2.71 -16.36
N TRP A 257 10.67 -2.88 -15.68
CA TRP A 257 11.56 -1.80 -15.30
C TRP A 257 12.06 -0.94 -16.48
N PRO A 258 12.50 -1.52 -17.62
CA PRO A 258 12.93 -0.70 -18.77
C PRO A 258 11.82 0.24 -19.29
N GLN A 259 10.57 -0.21 -19.30
CA GLN A 259 9.43 0.60 -19.75
C GLN A 259 9.11 1.71 -18.74
N ILE A 260 9.20 1.42 -17.43
CA ILE A 260 9.07 2.44 -16.36
C ILE A 260 10.15 3.50 -16.49
N CYS A 261 11.41 3.08 -16.71
CA CYS A 261 12.53 4.01 -16.91
C CYS A 261 12.32 4.93 -18.11
N ALA A 262 11.89 4.37 -19.25
CA ALA A 262 11.59 5.16 -20.44
C ALA A 262 10.46 6.18 -20.19
N LEU A 263 9.40 5.76 -19.48
CA LEU A 263 8.27 6.61 -19.12
C LEU A 263 8.67 7.79 -18.24
N LEU A 264 9.57 7.56 -17.28
CA LEU A 264 10.05 8.56 -16.32
C LEU A 264 11.31 9.29 -16.79
N GLN A 265 11.86 8.92 -17.93
CA GLN A 265 13.10 9.47 -18.51
C GLN A 265 14.30 9.34 -17.55
N ILE A 266 14.39 8.18 -16.88
CA ILE A 266 15.50 7.84 -15.98
C ILE A 266 16.34 6.70 -16.57
N ALA A 267 17.63 6.63 -16.18
CA ALA A 267 18.50 5.57 -16.65
C ALA A 267 18.10 4.22 -16.00
N PRO A 268 17.97 3.13 -16.76
CA PRO A 268 17.82 1.79 -16.21
C PRO A 268 19.14 1.34 -15.59
N ARG A 269 19.27 1.46 -14.28
CA ARG A 269 20.45 1.05 -13.51
C ARG A 269 20.10 -0.05 -12.54
#